data_78016da5342d0dc4441cda7eea0202d3
#
_entry.id   78016da5342d0dc4441cda7eea0202d3
#
_cell.length_a   1.000
_cell.length_b   1.000
_cell.length_c   1.000
_cell.angle_alpha   90.00
_cell.angle_beta   90.00
_cell.angle_gamma   90.00
#
_symmetry.space_group_name_H-M   'P 1'
#
loop_
_entity.id
_entity.type
_entity.pdbx_description
1 polymer ?
#
loop_
_entity_poly.entity_id
_entity_poly.type
_entity_poly.pdbx_seq_one_letter_code
_entity_poly.pdbx_strand_id
1 'polypeptide(L)'
;MDTKLLEKKMESISPFELKNRLIDMADESLKKTARTMLNAGRGNPNWIATAPREAFFLLGSFGLEECRRIMDLPEGIAGIPEKKGIASRFEAFLKKNNNVPGVKLLEQTYNYLLMQHAADPDSLVHEWAESIVGDQYPVPDRILHFTENPCARLPFARDVRQPSSPGCL
;
A
#
# COMPACT_ATOMS: atom_id res chain seq x y z
N MET A 1 37.99 23.37 -1.20
CA MET A 1 36.68 23.86 -0.75
C MET A 1 36.44 23.27 0.62
N ASP A 2 36.18 24.08 1.62
CA ASP A 2 36.15 23.63 3.04
C ASP A 2 34.90 22.77 3.26
N THR A 3 35.10 21.50 3.58
CA THR A 3 34.05 20.48 3.76
C THR A 3 33.05 20.91 4.85
N LYS A 4 33.54 21.53 5.93
CA LYS A 4 32.69 22.01 7.03
C LYS A 4 31.74 23.15 6.62
N LEU A 5 32.18 24.01 5.70
CA LEU A 5 31.35 25.10 5.19
C LEU A 5 30.24 24.57 4.27
N LEU A 6 30.54 23.49 3.55
CA LEU A 6 29.58 22.79 2.70
C LEU A 6 28.51 22.08 3.53
N GLU A 7 28.92 21.35 4.58
CA GLU A 7 28.03 20.67 5.52
C GLU A 7 27.05 21.67 6.18
N LYS A 8 27.57 22.77 6.71
CA LYS A 8 26.75 23.80 7.36
C LYS A 8 25.74 24.45 6.39
N LYS A 9 26.08 24.57 5.11
CA LYS A 9 25.19 25.07 4.07
C LYS A 9 24.12 24.05 3.68
N MET A 10 24.42 22.75 3.78
CA MET A 10 23.48 21.68 3.52
C MET A 10 22.49 21.47 4.67
N GLU A 11 22.88 21.72 5.91
CA GLU A 11 21.99 21.66 7.07
C GLU A 11 20.89 22.71 7.06
N SER A 12 21.07 23.81 6.34
CA SER A 12 20.10 24.92 6.27
C SER A 12 19.05 24.77 5.17
N ILE A 13 19.15 23.76 4.32
CA ILE A 13 18.22 23.53 3.20
C ILE A 13 17.22 22.42 3.52
N SER A 14 16.04 22.46 2.88
CA SER A 14 15.02 21.43 3.10
C SER A 14 15.50 20.04 2.65
N PRO A 15 14.98 18.95 3.25
CA PRO A 15 15.35 17.58 2.85
C PRO A 15 15.12 17.31 1.36
N PHE A 16 14.12 17.96 0.77
CA PHE A 16 13.83 17.83 -0.66
C PHE A 16 14.89 18.51 -1.54
N GLU A 17 15.31 19.72 -1.17
CA GLU A 17 16.37 20.46 -1.87
C GLU A 17 17.74 19.79 -1.67
N LEU A 18 18.01 19.30 -0.46
CA LEU A 18 19.24 18.55 -0.17
C LEU A 18 19.36 17.32 -1.07
N LYS A 19 18.27 16.55 -1.19
CA LYS A 19 18.22 15.39 -2.08
C LYS A 19 18.52 15.77 -3.53
N ASN A 20 17.90 16.83 -4.05
CA ASN A 20 18.12 17.27 -5.43
C ASN A 20 19.58 17.70 -5.65
N ARG A 21 20.16 18.46 -4.72
CA ARG A 21 21.56 18.84 -4.79
C ARG A 21 22.52 17.65 -4.77
N LEU A 22 22.26 16.64 -3.95
CA LEU A 22 23.06 15.43 -3.91
C LEU A 22 23.00 14.65 -5.23
N ILE A 23 21.82 14.63 -5.87
CA ILE A 23 21.66 14.02 -7.21
C ILE A 23 22.47 14.80 -8.24
N ASP A 24 22.36 16.13 -8.26
CA ASP A 24 23.10 16.98 -9.20
C ASP A 24 24.63 16.82 -9.04
N MET A 25 25.13 16.79 -7.80
CA MET A 25 26.55 16.55 -7.51
C MET A 25 27.01 15.16 -7.95
N ALA A 26 26.16 14.15 -7.80
CA ALA A 26 26.45 12.80 -8.25
C ALA A 26 26.50 12.74 -9.80
N ASP A 27 25.57 13.38 -10.47
CA ASP A 27 25.53 13.46 -11.94
C ASP A 27 26.74 14.20 -12.52
N GLU A 28 27.18 15.29 -11.88
CA GLU A 28 28.41 15.99 -12.27
C GLU A 28 29.67 15.14 -12.08
N SER A 29 29.72 14.36 -11.00
CA SER A 29 30.82 13.44 -10.73
C SER A 29 30.87 12.30 -11.76
N LEU A 30 29.69 11.84 -12.20
CA LEU A 30 29.56 10.74 -13.17
C LEU A 30 29.87 11.14 -14.60
N LYS A 31 29.61 12.39 -14.99
CA LYS A 31 30.06 12.94 -16.29
C LYS A 31 31.58 12.87 -16.46
N LYS A 32 32.32 12.79 -15.36
CA LYS A 32 33.78 12.64 -15.34
C LYS A 32 34.25 11.17 -15.33
N THR A 33 33.35 10.24 -15.12
CA THR A 33 33.65 8.80 -15.07
C THR A 33 32.62 8.07 -15.93
N ALA A 34 33.05 7.12 -16.75
CA ALA A 34 32.16 6.34 -17.64
C ALA A 34 31.23 5.38 -16.85
N ARG A 35 30.68 5.82 -15.74
CA ARG A 35 29.77 5.04 -14.88
C ARG A 35 28.35 5.57 -14.99
N THR A 36 27.37 4.68 -15.01
CA THR A 36 25.94 5.03 -15.00
C THR A 36 25.45 5.11 -13.57
N MET A 37 24.76 6.20 -13.24
CA MET A 37 24.13 6.35 -11.92
C MET A 37 22.86 5.52 -11.81
N LEU A 38 22.77 4.69 -10.77
CA LEU A 38 21.54 4.04 -10.38
C LEU A 38 20.86 4.89 -9.31
N ASN A 39 19.82 5.62 -9.70
CA ASN A 39 19.09 6.49 -8.77
C ASN A 39 17.99 5.69 -8.05
N ALA A 40 18.26 5.27 -6.81
CA ALA A 40 17.29 4.64 -5.92
C ALA A 40 16.54 5.65 -5.03
N GLY A 41 16.81 6.94 -5.14
CA GLY A 41 16.23 7.99 -4.30
C GLY A 41 14.79 8.40 -4.66
N ARG A 42 14.25 7.88 -5.73
CA ARG A 42 12.85 8.09 -6.13
C ARG A 42 12.16 6.75 -6.21
N GLY A 43 11.21 6.50 -5.33
CA GLY A 43 10.27 5.38 -5.42
C GLY A 43 9.25 5.63 -6.54
N ASN A 44 9.72 5.76 -7.78
CA ASN A 44 8.80 5.90 -8.91
C ASN A 44 8.05 4.58 -9.09
N PRO A 45 6.71 4.62 -9.24
CA PRO A 45 5.97 3.41 -9.53
C PRO A 45 6.48 2.75 -10.79
N ASN A 46 6.61 1.43 -10.78
CA ASN A 46 6.93 0.68 -11.98
C ASN A 46 5.70 0.65 -12.91
N TRP A 47 5.71 1.50 -13.92
CA TRP A 47 4.59 1.63 -14.87
C TRP A 47 4.39 0.38 -15.73
N ILE A 48 5.41 -0.46 -15.88
CA ILE A 48 5.34 -1.72 -16.63
C ILE A 48 4.66 -2.82 -15.81
N ALA A 49 4.73 -2.77 -14.48
CA ALA A 49 4.04 -3.72 -13.61
C ALA A 49 2.54 -3.38 -13.54
N THR A 50 1.77 -3.79 -14.52
CA THR A 50 0.32 -3.49 -14.61
C THR A 50 -0.52 -4.38 -13.71
N ALA A 51 -0.13 -5.65 -13.51
CA ALA A 51 -0.92 -6.63 -12.77
C ALA A 51 -1.35 -6.19 -11.35
N PRO A 52 -0.50 -5.55 -10.51
CA PRO A 52 -0.96 -5.02 -9.22
C PRO A 52 -2.00 -3.91 -9.36
N ARG A 53 -1.92 -3.08 -10.40
CA ARG A 53 -2.90 -2.02 -10.66
C ARG A 53 -4.22 -2.58 -11.13
N GLU A 54 -4.17 -3.57 -12.00
CA GLU A 54 -5.35 -4.29 -12.48
C GLU A 54 -6.08 -4.98 -11.33
N ALA A 55 -5.34 -5.64 -10.43
CA ALA A 55 -5.91 -6.22 -9.22
C ALA A 55 -6.53 -5.16 -8.29
N PHE A 56 -5.89 -4.01 -8.12
CA PHE A 56 -6.40 -2.91 -7.33
C PHE A 56 -7.70 -2.34 -7.90
N PHE A 57 -7.77 -2.09 -9.21
CA PHE A 57 -8.98 -1.59 -9.85
C PHE A 57 -10.10 -2.64 -9.85
N LEU A 58 -9.78 -3.92 -9.96
CA LEU A 58 -10.75 -5.00 -9.86
C LEU A 58 -11.33 -5.07 -8.44
N LEU A 59 -10.51 -4.95 -7.41
CA LEU A 59 -10.97 -4.86 -6.02
C LEU A 59 -11.87 -3.63 -5.81
N GLY A 60 -11.52 -2.50 -6.42
CA GLY A 60 -12.37 -1.30 -6.40
C GLY A 60 -13.73 -1.52 -7.03
N SER A 61 -13.77 -2.26 -8.15
CA SER A 61 -15.04 -2.65 -8.80
C SER A 61 -15.90 -3.51 -7.88
N PHE A 62 -15.31 -4.47 -7.18
CA PHE A 62 -16.00 -5.27 -6.16
C PHE A 62 -16.56 -4.40 -5.03
N GLY A 63 -15.74 -3.50 -4.46
CA GLY A 63 -16.18 -2.58 -3.41
C GLY A 63 -17.40 -1.75 -3.84
N LEU A 64 -17.39 -1.24 -5.06
CA LEU A 64 -18.52 -0.51 -5.62
C LEU A 64 -19.77 -1.40 -5.85
N GLU A 65 -19.60 -2.68 -6.24
CA GLU A 65 -20.71 -3.63 -6.33
C GLU A 65 -21.35 -3.86 -4.95
N GLU A 66 -20.53 -4.01 -3.90
CA GLU A 66 -21.00 -4.16 -2.51
C GLU A 66 -21.75 -2.92 -2.02
N CYS A 67 -21.22 -1.72 -2.25
CA CYS A 67 -21.91 -0.47 -1.90
C CYS A 67 -23.28 -0.36 -2.59
N ARG A 68 -23.35 -0.64 -3.90
CA ARG A 68 -24.62 -0.61 -4.65
C ARG A 68 -25.61 -1.65 -4.16
N ARG A 69 -25.14 -2.83 -3.77
CA ARG A 69 -25.99 -3.93 -3.31
C ARG A 69 -26.84 -3.55 -2.11
N ILE A 70 -26.32 -2.73 -1.22
CA ILE A 70 -26.95 -2.39 0.06
C ILE A 70 -27.47 -0.94 0.13
N MET A 71 -27.17 -0.12 -0.85
CA MET A 71 -27.48 1.31 -0.85
C MET A 71 -28.96 1.63 -0.56
N ASP A 72 -29.86 0.80 -1.08
CA ASP A 72 -31.30 0.98 -0.95
C ASP A 72 -31.94 0.05 0.13
N LEU A 73 -31.12 -0.66 0.89
CA LEU A 73 -31.62 -1.51 1.98
C LEU A 73 -31.78 -0.69 3.28
N PRO A 74 -32.81 -0.98 4.10
CA PRO A 74 -33.00 -0.30 5.38
C PRO A 74 -31.79 -0.42 6.33
N GLU A 75 -31.07 -1.52 6.25
CA GLU A 75 -29.84 -1.81 7.00
C GLU A 75 -28.60 -1.18 6.39
N GLY A 76 -28.69 -0.76 5.13
CA GLY A 76 -27.59 -0.18 4.36
C GLY A 76 -27.39 1.29 4.68
N ILE A 77 -26.61 1.60 5.70
CA ILE A 77 -26.28 2.98 6.04
C ILE A 77 -25.35 3.53 4.95
N ALA A 78 -25.90 4.33 4.04
CA ALA A 78 -25.14 5.06 3.02
C ALA A 78 -24.27 4.19 2.08
N GLY A 79 -24.59 2.91 1.93
CA GLY A 79 -23.83 2.01 1.05
C GLY A 79 -22.55 1.47 1.64
N ILE A 80 -22.40 1.46 2.97
CA ILE A 80 -21.27 0.83 3.66
C ILE A 80 -21.31 -0.68 3.43
N PRO A 81 -20.20 -1.32 2.96
CA PRO A 81 -20.16 -2.76 2.72
C PRO A 81 -20.57 -3.59 3.94
N GLU A 82 -21.47 -4.55 3.77
CA GLU A 82 -21.89 -5.46 4.83
C GLU A 82 -20.90 -6.61 4.99
N LYS A 83 -20.36 -6.80 6.20
CA LYS A 83 -19.35 -7.83 6.48
C LYS A 83 -19.89 -9.25 6.28
N LYS A 84 -21.11 -9.56 6.71
CA LYS A 84 -21.66 -10.92 6.71
C LYS A 84 -21.73 -11.51 5.31
N GLY A 85 -20.98 -12.59 5.07
CA GLY A 85 -20.98 -13.34 3.81
C GLY A 85 -20.27 -12.62 2.65
N ILE A 86 -19.52 -11.56 2.91
CA ILE A 86 -18.80 -10.78 1.89
C ILE A 86 -17.74 -11.62 1.19
N ALA A 87 -17.10 -12.55 1.89
CA ALA A 87 -16.10 -13.44 1.32
C ALA A 87 -16.70 -14.33 0.22
N SER A 88 -17.87 -14.92 0.48
CA SER A 88 -18.55 -15.73 -0.53
C SER A 88 -18.95 -14.91 -1.77
N ARG A 89 -19.37 -13.66 -1.57
CA ARG A 89 -19.69 -12.75 -2.68
C ARG A 89 -18.44 -12.36 -3.46
N PHE A 90 -17.31 -12.15 -2.76
CA PHE A 90 -16.02 -11.89 -3.37
C PHE A 90 -15.53 -13.07 -4.22
N GLU A 91 -15.62 -14.29 -3.72
CA GLU A 91 -15.28 -15.50 -4.49
C GLU A 91 -16.16 -15.66 -5.74
N ALA A 92 -17.45 -15.38 -5.62
CA ALA A 92 -18.37 -15.38 -6.76
C ALA A 92 -17.98 -14.28 -7.79
N PHE A 93 -17.60 -13.09 -7.30
CA PHE A 93 -17.12 -12.00 -8.14
C PHE A 93 -15.83 -12.39 -8.90
N LEU A 94 -14.85 -13.01 -8.22
CA LEU A 94 -13.62 -13.49 -8.88
C LEU A 94 -13.93 -14.53 -9.96
N LYS A 95 -14.81 -15.48 -9.70
CA LYS A 95 -15.24 -16.49 -10.68
C LYS A 95 -15.92 -15.85 -11.89
N LYS A 96 -16.79 -14.89 -11.67
CA LYS A 96 -17.47 -14.13 -12.75
C LYS A 96 -16.48 -13.38 -13.64
N ASN A 97 -15.40 -12.88 -13.05
CA ASN A 97 -14.38 -12.05 -13.71
C ASN A 97 -13.09 -12.81 -14.03
N ASN A 98 -13.12 -14.14 -14.15
CA ASN A 98 -11.93 -14.99 -14.28
C ASN A 98 -11.00 -14.63 -15.46
N ASN A 99 -11.51 -13.98 -16.49
CA ASN A 99 -10.76 -13.53 -17.67
C ASN A 99 -10.26 -12.08 -17.56
N VAL A 100 -10.58 -11.37 -16.46
CA VAL A 100 -10.17 -9.98 -16.29
C VAL A 100 -8.72 -9.93 -15.78
N PRO A 101 -7.86 -9.07 -16.36
CA PRO A 101 -6.51 -8.86 -15.84
C PRO A 101 -6.53 -8.49 -14.36
N GLY A 102 -5.56 -9.03 -13.61
CA GLY A 102 -5.44 -8.81 -12.17
C GLY A 102 -6.19 -9.81 -11.29
N VAL A 103 -7.22 -10.53 -11.82
CA VAL A 103 -8.00 -11.50 -11.00
C VAL A 103 -7.14 -12.57 -10.39
N LYS A 104 -6.19 -13.12 -11.14
CA LYS A 104 -5.28 -14.17 -10.67
C LYS A 104 -4.41 -13.70 -9.50
N LEU A 105 -3.90 -12.48 -9.57
CA LEU A 105 -3.09 -11.91 -8.47
C LEU A 105 -3.95 -11.69 -7.22
N LEU A 106 -5.18 -11.17 -7.40
CA LEU A 106 -6.10 -10.91 -6.31
C LEU A 106 -6.51 -12.21 -5.60
N GLU A 107 -6.84 -13.26 -6.38
CA GLU A 107 -7.15 -14.59 -5.88
C GLU A 107 -5.96 -15.23 -5.13
N GLN A 108 -4.75 -15.13 -5.68
CA GLN A 108 -3.55 -15.63 -5.04
C GLN A 108 -3.26 -14.91 -3.72
N THR A 109 -3.46 -13.59 -3.67
CA THR A 109 -3.28 -12.80 -2.46
C THR A 109 -4.30 -13.17 -1.39
N TYR A 110 -5.57 -13.31 -1.77
CA TYR A 110 -6.63 -13.77 -0.88
C TYR A 110 -6.32 -15.14 -0.27
N ASN A 111 -6.03 -16.13 -1.10
CA ASN A 111 -5.70 -17.48 -0.65
C ASN A 111 -4.43 -17.50 0.23
N TYR A 112 -3.43 -16.73 -0.09
CA TYR A 112 -2.21 -16.61 0.72
C TYR A 112 -2.52 -16.11 2.14
N LEU A 113 -3.33 -15.08 2.28
CA LEU A 113 -3.68 -14.54 3.59
C LEU A 113 -4.53 -15.50 4.40
N LEU A 114 -5.44 -16.23 3.78
CA LEU A 114 -6.23 -17.26 4.47
C LEU A 114 -5.35 -18.40 4.98
N MET A 115 -4.44 -18.92 4.14
CA MET A 115 -3.64 -20.10 4.48
C MET A 115 -2.47 -19.77 5.41
N GLN A 116 -1.77 -18.68 5.18
CA GLN A 116 -0.52 -18.35 5.88
C GLN A 116 -0.73 -17.49 7.12
N HIS A 117 -1.82 -16.75 7.20
CA HIS A 117 -2.10 -15.82 8.27
C HIS A 117 -3.38 -16.13 9.03
N ALA A 118 -4.06 -17.23 8.71
CA ALA A 118 -5.32 -17.65 9.33
C ALA A 118 -6.34 -16.50 9.43
N ALA A 119 -6.39 -15.67 8.41
CA ALA A 119 -7.32 -14.55 8.36
C ALA A 119 -8.76 -15.08 8.30
N ASP A 120 -9.66 -14.47 9.06
CA ASP A 120 -11.09 -14.71 8.89
C ASP A 120 -11.53 -14.17 7.53
N PRO A 121 -12.13 -14.98 6.65
CA PRO A 121 -12.42 -14.60 5.28
C PRO A 121 -13.30 -13.34 5.17
N ASP A 122 -14.38 -13.28 5.96
CA ASP A 122 -15.31 -12.15 5.93
C ASP A 122 -14.63 -10.87 6.46
N SER A 123 -13.80 -10.98 7.51
CA SER A 123 -13.06 -9.83 8.06
C SER A 123 -12.03 -9.29 7.07
N LEU A 124 -11.30 -10.19 6.40
CA LEU A 124 -10.28 -9.82 5.41
C LEU A 124 -10.90 -9.07 4.23
N VAL A 125 -11.93 -9.64 3.63
CA VAL A 125 -12.58 -9.04 2.45
C VAL A 125 -13.31 -7.75 2.82
N HIS A 126 -13.92 -7.70 4.00
CA HIS A 126 -14.56 -6.48 4.50
C HIS A 126 -13.55 -5.35 4.68
N GLU A 127 -12.42 -5.60 5.33
CA GLU A 127 -11.34 -4.61 5.48
C GLU A 127 -10.86 -4.08 4.11
N TRP A 128 -10.71 -4.97 3.13
CA TRP A 128 -10.33 -4.57 1.78
C TRP A 128 -11.40 -3.71 1.09
N ALA A 129 -12.67 -4.09 1.23
CA ALA A 129 -13.77 -3.34 0.64
C ALA A 129 -13.92 -1.95 1.26
N GLU A 130 -13.91 -1.85 2.59
CA GLU A 130 -13.95 -0.56 3.30
C GLU A 130 -12.76 0.34 2.91
N SER A 131 -11.57 -0.23 2.84
CA SER A 131 -10.37 0.52 2.51
C SER A 131 -10.39 1.07 1.08
N ILE A 132 -10.82 0.26 0.11
CA ILE A 132 -10.82 0.67 -1.30
C ILE A 132 -11.90 1.70 -1.61
N VAL A 133 -13.02 1.70 -0.88
CA VAL A 133 -14.09 2.69 -1.04
C VAL A 133 -13.87 3.94 -0.15
N GLY A 134 -12.90 3.92 0.76
CA GLY A 134 -12.53 5.06 1.59
C GLY A 134 -13.39 5.23 2.84
N ASP A 135 -14.01 4.17 3.35
CA ASP A 135 -14.91 4.22 4.51
C ASP A 135 -14.21 4.31 5.88
N GLN A 136 -12.90 4.18 5.92
CA GLN A 136 -12.11 4.23 7.15
C GLN A 136 -11.80 5.65 7.66
N TYR A 137 -12.42 6.66 7.08
CA TYR A 137 -12.36 8.04 7.56
C TYR A 137 -13.39 8.26 8.70
N PRO A 138 -13.12 9.05 9.77
CA PRO A 138 -12.01 10.00 9.94
C PRO A 138 -10.79 9.48 10.70
N VAL A 139 -10.80 8.26 11.17
CA VAL A 139 -9.73 7.68 12.00
C VAL A 139 -9.17 6.44 11.30
N PRO A 140 -8.44 6.62 10.17
CA PRO A 140 -7.83 5.49 9.51
C PRO A 140 -6.76 4.89 10.42
N ASP A 141 -6.75 3.57 10.50
CA ASP A 141 -5.61 2.86 11.05
C ASP A 141 -4.35 3.18 10.24
N ARG A 142 -3.21 3.12 10.90
CA ARG A 142 -1.93 3.43 10.28
C ARG A 142 -1.61 2.52 9.09
N ILE A 143 -2.08 1.28 9.16
CA ILE A 143 -1.98 0.25 8.12
C ILE A 143 -3.14 -0.72 8.31
N LEU A 144 -3.60 -1.33 7.23
CA LEU A 144 -4.63 -2.36 7.28
C LEU A 144 -4.18 -3.54 8.14
N HIS A 145 -5.06 -4.02 9.00
CA HIS A 145 -4.76 -5.07 9.98
C HIS A 145 -4.19 -6.34 9.32
N PHE A 146 -4.83 -6.82 8.26
CA PHE A 146 -4.37 -8.02 7.54
C PHE A 146 -3.15 -7.76 6.64
N THR A 147 -2.75 -6.52 6.44
CA THR A 147 -1.52 -6.15 5.72
C THR A 147 -0.34 -6.02 6.68
N GLU A 148 -0.56 -5.63 7.93
CA GLU A 148 0.48 -5.44 8.94
C GLU A 148 1.24 -6.74 9.22
N ASN A 149 0.54 -7.85 9.42
CA ASN A 149 1.14 -9.13 9.73
C ASN A 149 2.10 -9.65 8.66
N PRO A 150 1.76 -9.67 7.35
CA PRO A 150 2.68 -10.00 6.28
C PRO A 150 3.88 -9.04 6.20
N CYS A 151 3.65 -7.73 6.33
CA CYS A 151 4.70 -6.72 6.26
C CYS A 151 5.70 -6.85 7.41
N ALA A 152 5.25 -7.18 8.63
CA ALA A 152 6.10 -7.36 9.80
C ALA A 152 7.08 -8.54 9.66
N ARG A 153 6.84 -9.47 8.74
CA ARG A 153 7.73 -10.62 8.45
C ARG A 153 8.77 -10.32 7.37
N LEU A 154 8.67 -9.19 6.67
CA LEU A 154 9.68 -8.79 5.71
C LEU A 154 10.99 -8.42 6.44
N PRO A 155 12.17 -8.78 5.89
CA PRO A 155 13.47 -8.55 6.55
C PRO A 155 13.72 -7.09 6.92
N PHE A 156 13.14 -6.15 6.17
CA PHE A 156 13.30 -4.71 6.38
C PHE A 156 12.29 -4.09 7.36
N ALA A 157 11.26 -4.81 7.78
CA ALA A 157 10.24 -4.28 8.68
C ALA A 157 10.70 -4.22 10.15
N ARG A 158 11.80 -4.90 10.51
CA ARG A 158 12.32 -4.93 11.89
C ARG A 158 12.91 -3.59 12.35
N ASP A 159 13.37 -2.75 11.43
CA ASP A 159 13.98 -1.46 11.75
C ASP A 159 12.98 -0.30 11.94
N VAL A 160 11.69 -0.53 11.65
CA VAL A 160 10.65 0.51 11.74
C VAL A 160 9.90 0.50 13.07
N ARG A 161 10.17 -0.44 13.97
CA ARG A 161 9.60 -0.38 15.32
C ARG A 161 10.23 0.76 16.09
N GLN A 162 9.49 1.83 16.27
CA GLN A 162 9.86 2.90 17.19
C GLN A 162 10.11 2.31 18.58
N PRO A 163 11.14 2.79 19.29
CA PRO A 163 11.34 2.43 20.68
C PRO A 163 10.06 2.81 21.46
N SER A 164 9.56 1.85 22.22
CA SER A 164 8.48 2.08 23.18
C SER A 164 8.79 3.33 23.99
N SER A 165 7.87 4.30 23.96
CA SER A 165 7.95 5.48 24.84
C SER A 165 8.15 5.01 26.27
N PRO A 166 9.15 5.52 27.02
CA PRO A 166 9.23 5.24 28.44
C PRO A 166 7.98 5.81 29.10
N GLY A 167 7.33 4.97 29.90
CA GLY A 167 6.12 5.32 30.61
C GLY A 167 6.30 6.59 31.44
N CYS A 168 5.33 7.48 31.35
CA CYS A 168 5.12 8.52 32.35
C CYS A 168 4.74 7.85 33.67
N LEU A 169 5.61 8.04 34.68
CA LEU A 169 5.26 7.95 36.08
C LEU A 169 4.41 9.15 36.47
#